data_15703db06e2fb74182134d4f003a5ebf
#
_entry.id   15703db06e2fb74182134d4f003a5ebf
#
_cell.length_a   1.000
_cell.length_b   1.000
_cell.length_c   1.000
_cell.angle_alpha   90.00
_cell.angle_beta   90.00
_cell.angle_gamma   90.00
#
_symmetry.space_group_name_H-M   'P 1'
#
loop_
_entity.id
_entity.type
_entity.pdbx_description
1 polymer ?
#
loop_
_entity_poly.entity_id
_entity_poly.type
_entity_poly.pdbx_seq_one_letter_code
_entity_poly.pdbx_strand_id
1 'polypeptide(L)'
;MEDKACCHQKNTPRSEELQADLQKRLNRAIGQLNGVKAMIEDNRYCGDVLTQLAAAESAVHRVSALLLQDHLETCVVEQIQKGNVEVVDEVMQLLQKFSR
;
A
#
# COMPACT_ATOMS: atom_id res chain seq x y z
N MET A 1 -3.59 14.43 -20.11
CA MET A 1 -3.03 14.20 -19.81
C MET A 1 -2.43 13.52 -19.74
N GLU A 2 -1.96 13.33 -19.75
CA GLU A 2 -1.39 12.70 -19.63
C GLU A 2 -0.70 12.31 -18.90
N ASP A 3 -0.50 11.96 -18.97
CA ASP A 3 -0.02 11.48 -18.02
C ASP A 3 1.28 11.31 -18.04
N LYS A 4 1.92 12.03 -17.57
CA LYS A 4 3.20 11.96 -17.45
C LYS A 4 3.59 10.98 -16.47
N ALA A 5 2.75 10.55 -15.73
CA ALA A 5 3.12 9.69 -14.72
C ALA A 5 3.36 8.34 -15.26
N CYS A 6 4.43 7.83 -14.96
CA CYS A 6 4.83 6.55 -15.41
C CYS A 6 3.90 5.49 -14.95
N CYS A 7 3.20 5.78 -13.91
CA CYS A 7 2.62 4.69 -13.17
C CYS A 7 1.19 4.46 -13.39
N HIS A 8 0.63 5.12 -14.35
CA HIS A 8 -0.68 4.75 -14.77
C HIS A 8 -0.66 3.38 -15.38
N GLN A 9 0.49 2.97 -15.88
CA GLN A 9 0.63 1.65 -16.43
C GLN A 9 2.01 1.14 -16.12
N LYS A 10 2.07 0.02 -15.43
CA LYS A 10 3.32 -0.52 -14.98
C LYS A 10 4.00 -1.26 -16.12
N ASN A 11 5.18 -0.83 -16.49
CA ASN A 11 5.95 -1.49 -17.54
C ASN A 11 6.60 -2.77 -17.06
N THR A 12 7.05 -2.77 -15.81
CA THR A 12 7.68 -3.94 -15.22
C THR A 12 6.70 -4.57 -14.24
N PRO A 13 6.19 -5.75 -14.53
CA PRO A 13 5.23 -6.38 -13.62
C PRO A 13 5.87 -6.65 -12.25
N ARG A 14 5.07 -6.67 -11.21
CA ARG A 14 5.54 -7.07 -9.91
C ARG A 14 5.96 -8.53 -9.97
N SER A 15 6.99 -8.88 -9.19
CA SER A 15 7.41 -10.27 -9.14
C SER A 15 6.30 -11.14 -8.58
N GLU A 16 6.34 -12.42 -8.91
CA GLU A 16 5.35 -13.35 -8.39
C GLU A 16 5.44 -13.47 -6.88
N GLU A 17 6.66 -13.40 -6.35
CA GLU A 17 6.85 -13.45 -4.90
C GLU A 17 6.21 -12.25 -4.23
N LEU A 18 6.43 -11.06 -4.76
CA LEU A 18 5.84 -9.86 -4.18
C LEU A 18 4.32 -9.92 -4.29
N GLN A 19 3.81 -10.32 -5.45
CA GLN A 19 2.38 -10.41 -5.66
C GLN A 19 1.74 -11.34 -4.64
N ALA A 20 2.34 -12.51 -4.43
CA ALA A 20 1.81 -13.47 -3.48
C ALA A 20 1.88 -12.96 -2.05
N ASP A 21 2.98 -12.28 -1.71
CA ASP A 21 3.15 -11.73 -0.37
C ASP A 21 2.12 -10.65 -0.10
N LEU A 22 1.88 -9.75 -1.06
CA LEU A 22 0.89 -8.70 -0.90
C LEU A 22 -0.51 -9.27 -0.72
N GLN A 23 -0.86 -10.30 -1.50
CA GLN A 23 -2.17 -10.93 -1.39
C GLN A 23 -2.35 -11.58 -0.02
N LYS A 24 -1.31 -12.25 0.47
CA LYS A 24 -1.37 -12.89 1.78
C LYS A 24 -1.57 -11.84 2.89
N ARG A 25 -0.84 -10.73 2.80
CA ARG A 25 -0.94 -9.67 3.79
C ARG A 25 -2.32 -9.02 3.76
N LEU A 26 -2.87 -8.81 2.56
CA LEU A 26 -4.19 -8.23 2.43
C LEU A 26 -5.27 -9.17 2.97
N ASN A 27 -5.13 -10.47 2.70
CA ASN A 27 -6.09 -11.44 3.23
C ASN A 27 -6.09 -11.44 4.74
N ARG A 28 -4.91 -11.29 5.34
CA ARG A 28 -4.81 -11.22 6.79
C ARG A 28 -5.50 -9.96 7.32
N ALA A 29 -5.28 -8.82 6.66
CA ALA A 29 -5.92 -7.57 7.08
C ALA A 29 -7.42 -7.65 6.94
N ILE A 30 -7.90 -8.27 5.86
CA ILE A 30 -9.34 -8.46 5.66
C ILE A 30 -9.92 -9.31 6.79
N GLY A 31 -9.22 -10.37 7.17
CA GLY A 31 -9.66 -11.20 8.29
C GLY A 31 -9.72 -10.42 9.59
N GLN A 32 -8.72 -9.58 9.83
CA GLN A 32 -8.71 -8.75 11.03
C GLN A 32 -9.89 -7.78 11.05
N LEU A 33 -10.18 -7.18 9.88
CA LEU A 33 -11.32 -6.25 9.81
C LEU A 33 -12.64 -6.96 9.98
N ASN A 34 -12.79 -8.17 9.46
CA ASN A 34 -13.99 -8.95 9.70
C ASN A 34 -14.13 -9.27 11.18
N GLY A 35 -13.02 -9.55 11.85
CA GLY A 35 -13.03 -9.76 13.29
C GLY A 35 -13.50 -8.54 14.05
N VAL A 36 -13.06 -7.35 13.61
CA VAL A 36 -13.48 -6.10 14.22
C VAL A 36 -14.99 -5.92 14.08
N LYS A 37 -15.53 -6.23 12.91
CA LYS A 37 -16.98 -6.13 12.70
C LYS A 37 -17.73 -7.01 13.69
N ALA A 38 -17.25 -8.23 13.88
CA ALA A 38 -17.89 -9.15 14.83
C ALA A 38 -17.78 -8.64 16.25
N MET A 39 -16.65 -8.05 16.61
CA MET A 39 -16.49 -7.49 17.95
C MET A 39 -17.46 -6.35 18.21
N ILE A 40 -17.67 -5.51 17.18
CA ILE A 40 -18.62 -4.41 17.31
C ILE A 40 -20.04 -4.94 17.49
N GLU A 41 -20.41 -5.95 16.71
CA GLU A 41 -21.72 -6.56 16.85
C GLU A 41 -21.93 -7.15 18.24
N ASP A 42 -20.87 -7.68 18.82
CA ASP A 42 -20.91 -8.33 20.10
C ASP A 42 -20.73 -7.34 21.26
N ASN A 43 -20.67 -6.06 20.95
CA ASN A 43 -20.47 -5.01 21.96
C ASN A 43 -19.25 -5.25 22.85
N ARG A 44 -18.17 -5.68 22.23
CA ARG A 44 -16.93 -5.92 22.95
C ARG A 44 -16.37 -4.61 23.49
N TYR A 45 -15.51 -4.73 24.48
CA TYR A 45 -14.89 -3.58 25.11
C TYR A 45 -14.15 -2.72 24.08
N CYS A 46 -14.35 -1.40 24.13
CA CYS A 46 -13.78 -0.48 23.15
C CYS A 46 -12.27 -0.60 23.01
N GLY A 47 -11.58 -0.78 24.12
CA GLY A 47 -10.12 -0.89 24.09
C GLY A 47 -9.66 -2.07 23.27
N ASP A 48 -10.37 -3.20 23.35
CA ASP A 48 -10.03 -4.37 22.58
C ASP A 48 -10.28 -4.12 21.10
N VAL A 49 -11.41 -3.49 20.78
CA VAL A 49 -11.75 -3.19 19.39
C VAL A 49 -10.71 -2.25 18.79
N LEU A 50 -10.34 -1.21 19.55
CA LEU A 50 -9.35 -0.25 19.08
C LEU A 50 -7.99 -0.89 18.85
N THR A 51 -7.62 -1.83 19.71
CA THR A 51 -6.36 -2.55 19.56
C THR A 51 -6.36 -3.36 18.26
N GLN A 52 -7.46 -4.02 17.94
CA GLN A 52 -7.57 -4.78 16.71
C GLN A 52 -7.55 -3.87 15.49
N LEU A 53 -8.21 -2.72 15.59
CA LEU A 53 -8.18 -1.74 14.50
C LEU A 53 -6.75 -1.24 14.25
N ALA A 54 -6.01 -0.98 15.32
CA ALA A 54 -4.63 -0.52 15.18
C ALA A 54 -3.79 -1.59 14.49
N ALA A 55 -4.02 -2.86 14.80
CA ALA A 55 -3.29 -3.94 14.15
C ALA A 55 -3.63 -4.01 12.66
N ALA A 56 -4.91 -3.83 12.31
CA ALA A 56 -5.32 -3.85 10.91
C ALA A 56 -4.72 -2.66 10.16
N GLU A 57 -4.70 -1.49 10.79
CA GLU A 57 -4.08 -0.31 10.18
C GLU A 57 -2.61 -0.54 9.88
N SER A 58 -1.89 -1.14 10.84
CA SER A 58 -0.47 -1.44 10.66
C SER A 58 -0.26 -2.42 9.51
N ALA A 59 -1.13 -3.41 9.41
CA ALA A 59 -1.03 -4.41 8.34
C ALA A 59 -1.22 -3.76 6.97
N VAL A 60 -2.20 -2.86 6.85
CA VAL A 60 -2.45 -2.15 5.60
C VAL A 60 -1.29 -1.22 5.27
N HIS A 61 -0.79 -0.52 6.28
CA HIS A 61 0.34 0.38 6.08
C HIS A 61 1.56 -0.36 5.55
N ARG A 62 1.78 -1.57 6.06
CA ARG A 62 2.91 -2.39 5.58
C ARG A 62 2.77 -2.73 4.10
N VAL A 63 1.55 -3.03 3.66
CA VAL A 63 1.30 -3.30 2.24
C VAL A 63 1.64 -2.06 1.42
N SER A 64 1.21 -0.88 1.88
CA SER A 64 1.52 0.37 1.20
C SER A 64 3.02 0.59 1.10
N ALA A 65 3.75 0.30 2.18
CA ALA A 65 5.20 0.49 2.19
C ALA A 65 5.89 -0.42 1.19
N LEU A 66 5.44 -1.67 1.10
CA LEU A 66 6.02 -2.61 0.15
C LEU A 66 5.73 -2.20 -1.29
N LEU A 67 4.53 -1.71 -1.55
CA LEU A 67 4.18 -1.23 -2.87
C LEU A 67 5.00 0.00 -3.25
N LEU A 68 5.18 0.91 -2.30
CA LEU A 68 5.98 2.10 -2.56
C LEU A 68 7.41 1.72 -2.87
N GLN A 69 7.96 0.78 -2.12
CA GLN A 69 9.32 0.32 -2.36
C GLN A 69 9.46 -0.25 -3.77
N ASP A 70 8.54 -1.11 -4.18
CA ASP A 70 8.57 -1.70 -5.51
C ASP A 70 8.44 -0.61 -6.58
N HIS A 71 7.56 0.36 -6.34
CA HIS A 71 7.36 1.48 -7.25
C HIS A 71 8.65 2.27 -7.45
N LEU A 72 9.36 2.56 -6.35
CA LEU A 72 10.60 3.30 -6.43
C LEU A 72 11.69 2.51 -7.16
N GLU A 73 11.75 1.22 -6.90
CA GLU A 73 12.81 0.39 -7.45
C GLU A 73 12.60 0.05 -8.92
N THR A 74 11.37 0.11 -9.39
CA THR A 74 11.08 -0.24 -10.78
C THR A 74 10.62 0.97 -11.58
N CYS A 75 9.39 1.39 -11.42
CA CYS A 75 8.80 2.44 -12.26
C CYS A 75 9.58 3.74 -12.20
N VAL A 76 9.93 4.17 -10.98
CA VAL A 76 10.57 5.47 -10.80
C VAL A 76 11.96 5.45 -11.41
N VAL A 77 12.71 4.38 -11.13
CA VAL A 77 14.07 4.26 -11.69
C VAL A 77 14.01 4.24 -13.21
N GLU A 78 13.07 3.50 -13.78
CA GLU A 78 12.94 3.45 -15.25
C GLU A 78 12.67 4.82 -15.83
N GLN A 79 11.80 5.58 -15.20
CA GLN A 79 11.46 6.91 -15.72
C GLN A 79 12.63 7.86 -15.62
N ILE A 80 13.38 7.79 -14.52
CA ILE A 80 14.56 8.64 -14.38
C ILE A 80 15.61 8.29 -15.44
N GLN A 81 15.79 7.01 -15.70
CA GLN A 81 16.74 6.57 -16.71
C GLN A 81 16.35 7.04 -18.12
N LYS A 82 15.06 7.21 -18.35
CA LYS A 82 14.57 7.73 -19.63
C LYS A 82 14.61 9.26 -19.68
N GLY A 83 15.07 9.90 -18.63
CA GLY A 83 15.14 11.35 -18.57
C GLY A 83 13.88 12.03 -18.07
N ASN A 84 12.89 11.26 -17.62
CA ASN A 84 11.65 11.83 -17.14
C ASN A 84 11.76 12.10 -15.65
N VAL A 85 12.40 13.22 -15.30
CA VAL A 85 12.63 13.55 -13.89
C VAL A 85 11.38 14.07 -13.21
N GLU A 86 10.33 14.34 -13.97
CA GLU A 86 9.05 14.79 -13.38
C GLU A 86 8.42 13.74 -12.49
N VAL A 87 8.84 12.49 -12.66
CA VAL A 87 8.34 11.42 -11.81
C VAL A 87 8.66 11.69 -10.34
N VAL A 88 9.69 12.49 -10.06
CA VAL A 88 10.03 12.83 -8.68
C VAL A 88 8.89 13.59 -8.01
N ASP A 89 8.24 14.50 -8.73
CA ASP A 89 7.11 15.24 -8.20
C ASP A 89 5.95 14.30 -7.86
N GLU A 90 5.72 13.31 -8.71
CA GLU A 90 4.69 12.32 -8.47
C GLU A 90 4.96 11.54 -7.19
N VAL A 91 6.22 11.15 -7.00
CA VAL A 91 6.62 10.42 -5.80
C VAL A 91 6.38 11.26 -4.55
N MET A 92 6.71 12.55 -4.63
CA MET A 92 6.50 13.43 -3.48
C MET A 92 5.02 13.53 -3.12
N GLN A 93 4.15 13.56 -4.13
CA GLN A 93 2.71 13.57 -3.87
C GLN A 93 2.24 12.27 -3.23
N LEU A 94 2.78 11.14 -3.68
CA LEU A 94 2.44 9.85 -3.07
C LEU A 94 2.88 9.80 -1.63
N LEU A 95 4.06 10.31 -1.34
CA LEU A 95 4.57 10.32 0.04
C LEU A 95 3.67 11.14 0.94
N GLN A 96 3.14 12.24 0.45
CA GLN A 96 2.23 13.05 1.25
C GLN A 96 0.94 12.34 1.57
N LYS A 97 0.39 11.60 0.61
CA LYS A 97 -0.82 10.83 0.85
C LYS A 97 -0.62 9.70 1.84
N PHE A 98 0.57 9.17 1.86
CA PHE A 98 0.91 7.97 2.59
C PHE A 98 1.44 8.27 3.98
N SER A 99 2.00 9.43 4.17
CA SER A 99 2.52 9.85 5.47
C SER A 99 1.40 10.31 6.36
N ARG A 100 1.47 9.95 7.60
CA ARG A 100 0.43 10.38 8.51
C ARG A 100 0.99 11.04 9.70
#